data_f3a9cc45eb8ee08c95f9a13779451abd
#
_entry.id   f3a9cc45eb8ee08c95f9a13779451abd
#
_cell.length_a   1.000
_cell.length_b   1.000
_cell.length_c   1.000
_cell.angle_alpha   90.00
_cell.angle_beta   90.00
_cell.angle_gamma   90.00
#
_symmetry.space_group_name_H-M   'P 1'
#
loop_
_entity.id
_entity.type
_entity.pdbx_description
1 polymer ?
#
loop_
_entity_poly.entity_id
_entity_poly.type
_entity_poly.pdbx_seq_one_letter_code
_entity_poly.pdbx_strand_id
1 'polypeptide(L)'
;MRLSHVRNIRYNGAMDEKVGLALLRTEFQTTTGLEVEAWHDGNEAGPTDVRLRAGGTWFAAEFRAAANTEQIGSAVRRLVDASQHDAVPLLVVPYMGDAGRQLCRASGVSWLDLSGNAEIEAPPLHIRILGEPNRHKRSGRPASLFASRGARAARVFLTDVQRVWPQAELAHATGLSAGYLSRLLPRYEEAGFIECGHEGRSLRYRVTDPDALLDAWHAAYDFTEHTMLRGHVAARGGPELLRELSSEMTKRVVEHAATGLAGAWLWEPFAAFRTVTLYLTALPGRELLAELGFHEGARGSNTWLVVPADDGVFAGSAERGGIRCVSPVQVYVDLKGQPERAEEAGAELRRLHLNWPRREPESEP
;
A
#
# COMPACT_ATOMS: atom_id res chain seq x y z
N MET A 1 12.46 -27.17 -32.24
CA MET A 1 13.66 -26.48 -31.74
C MET A 1 13.16 -25.55 -30.62
N ARG A 2 13.70 -25.72 -29.40
CA ARG A 2 13.05 -25.30 -28.15
C ARG A 2 13.04 -23.78 -27.93
N LEU A 3 11.85 -23.19 -27.78
CA LEU A 3 11.60 -21.78 -27.38
C LEU A 3 11.77 -21.57 -25.84
N SER A 4 12.82 -22.13 -25.25
CA SER A 4 13.05 -22.07 -23.80
C SER A 4 13.91 -20.89 -23.32
N HIS A 5 14.27 -19.95 -24.20
CA HIS A 5 15.26 -18.89 -23.88
C HIS A 5 14.66 -17.49 -23.61
N VAL A 6 13.34 -17.27 -23.77
CA VAL A 6 12.75 -15.94 -23.55
C VAL A 6 12.22 -15.75 -22.10
N ARG A 7 12.15 -16.83 -21.31
CA ARG A 7 11.51 -16.81 -19.97
C ARG A 7 12.31 -16.15 -18.83
N ASN A 8 13.53 -15.66 -19.06
CA ASN A 8 14.41 -15.17 -17.98
C ASN A 8 15.10 -13.83 -18.25
N ILE A 9 14.50 -12.93 -19.04
CA ILE A 9 15.03 -11.58 -19.16
C ILE A 9 14.58 -10.79 -17.92
N ARG A 10 15.47 -10.70 -16.92
CA ARG A 10 15.30 -9.76 -15.80
C ARG A 10 15.63 -8.35 -16.31
N TYR A 11 14.57 -7.55 -16.51
CA TYR A 11 14.72 -6.13 -16.84
C TYR A 11 15.06 -5.32 -15.59
N ASN A 12 16.27 -4.76 -15.52
CA ASN A 12 16.69 -3.80 -14.50
C ASN A 12 16.35 -2.36 -14.96
N GLY A 13 15.08 -2.07 -15.24
CA GLY A 13 14.65 -0.74 -15.67
C GLY A 13 13.15 -0.67 -15.96
N ALA A 14 12.65 0.52 -16.30
CA ALA A 14 11.31 0.66 -16.85
C ALA A 14 11.23 -0.15 -18.15
N MET A 15 10.19 -0.97 -18.30
CA MET A 15 9.99 -1.72 -19.54
C MET A 15 9.80 -0.71 -20.67
N ASP A 16 10.69 -0.72 -21.68
CA ASP A 16 10.55 0.12 -22.85
C ASP A 16 9.26 -0.29 -23.59
N GLU A 17 8.53 0.70 -24.09
CA GLU A 17 7.28 0.51 -24.83
C GLU A 17 7.46 -0.43 -26.02
N LYS A 18 8.56 -0.30 -26.76
CA LYS A 18 8.93 -1.20 -27.87
C LYS A 18 9.09 -2.65 -27.43
N VAL A 19 9.67 -2.89 -26.26
CA VAL A 19 9.82 -4.23 -25.71
C VAL A 19 8.48 -4.80 -25.26
N GLY A 20 7.61 -3.97 -24.65
CA GLY A 20 6.26 -4.35 -24.26
C GLY A 20 5.40 -4.77 -25.46
N LEU A 21 5.46 -4.00 -26.54
CA LEU A 21 4.75 -4.31 -27.79
C LEU A 21 5.29 -5.59 -28.47
N ALA A 22 6.61 -5.81 -28.44
CA ALA A 22 7.18 -7.04 -28.97
C ALA A 22 6.75 -8.29 -28.18
N LEU A 23 6.54 -8.15 -26.87
CA LEU A 23 6.03 -9.22 -26.01
C LEU A 23 4.52 -9.44 -26.13
N LEU A 24 3.76 -8.39 -26.45
CA LEU A 24 2.30 -8.44 -26.53
C LEU A 24 1.80 -9.59 -27.40
N ARG A 25 2.33 -9.76 -28.59
CA ARG A 25 1.88 -10.82 -29.50
C ARG A 25 2.02 -12.22 -28.89
N THR A 26 3.17 -12.48 -28.28
CA THR A 26 3.47 -13.77 -27.66
C THR A 26 2.62 -14.00 -26.42
N GLU A 27 2.50 -12.99 -25.55
CA GLU A 27 1.72 -13.10 -24.32
C GLU A 27 0.23 -13.15 -24.59
N PHE A 28 -0.26 -12.44 -25.61
CA PHE A 28 -1.65 -12.53 -26.03
C PHE A 28 -2.01 -13.96 -26.45
N GLN A 29 -1.20 -14.56 -27.33
CA GLN A 29 -1.39 -15.94 -27.78
C GLN A 29 -1.28 -16.95 -26.63
N THR A 30 -0.28 -16.77 -25.76
CA THR A 30 -0.03 -17.67 -24.63
C THR A 30 -1.13 -17.61 -23.58
N THR A 31 -1.61 -16.39 -23.27
CA THR A 31 -2.63 -16.18 -22.24
C THR A 31 -4.03 -16.53 -22.75
N THR A 32 -4.39 -16.12 -23.96
CA THR A 32 -5.74 -16.30 -24.48
C THR A 32 -5.95 -17.62 -25.22
N GLY A 33 -4.87 -18.26 -25.66
CA GLY A 33 -4.92 -19.44 -26.54
C GLY A 33 -5.33 -19.11 -28.00
N LEU A 34 -5.52 -17.82 -28.33
CA LEU A 34 -5.92 -17.38 -29.66
C LEU A 34 -4.71 -17.06 -30.52
N GLU A 35 -4.73 -17.48 -31.77
CA GLU A 35 -3.71 -17.09 -32.76
C GLU A 35 -3.93 -15.64 -33.22
N VAL A 36 -2.86 -14.86 -33.30
CA VAL A 36 -2.88 -13.50 -33.87
C VAL A 36 -2.81 -13.61 -35.39
N GLU A 37 -3.96 -13.40 -36.05
CA GLU A 37 -4.19 -13.53 -37.49
C GLU A 37 -3.61 -12.36 -38.27
N ALA A 38 -3.67 -11.15 -37.72
CA ALA A 38 -3.18 -9.92 -38.34
C ALA A 38 -2.60 -8.98 -37.26
N TRP A 39 -1.65 -8.13 -37.70
CA TRP A 39 -0.96 -7.17 -36.82
C TRP A 39 -0.62 -5.90 -37.61
N HIS A 40 -0.98 -4.74 -37.08
CA HIS A 40 -0.67 -3.43 -37.64
C HIS A 40 -0.11 -2.52 -36.58
N ASP A 41 1.06 -1.93 -36.79
CA ASP A 41 1.68 -0.97 -35.89
C ASP A 41 0.97 0.39 -35.92
N GLY A 42 1.00 1.14 -34.81
CA GLY A 42 0.19 2.33 -34.60
C GLY A 42 0.34 3.48 -35.60
N ASN A 43 1.47 3.62 -36.24
CA ASN A 43 1.67 4.64 -37.31
C ASN A 43 0.79 4.41 -38.54
N GLU A 44 0.30 3.18 -38.74
CA GLU A 44 -0.63 2.82 -39.83
C GLU A 44 -2.06 2.64 -39.33
N ALA A 45 -2.25 2.50 -38.01
CA ALA A 45 -3.50 2.06 -37.39
C ALA A 45 -4.30 3.16 -36.66
N GLY A 46 -3.82 4.41 -36.60
CA GLY A 46 -4.50 5.50 -35.91
C GLY A 46 -3.96 5.79 -34.49
N PRO A 47 -4.77 6.27 -33.55
CA PRO A 47 -4.30 6.80 -32.25
C PRO A 47 -3.92 5.74 -31.20
N THR A 48 -3.91 4.46 -31.54
CA THR A 48 -3.51 3.34 -30.67
C THR A 48 -2.15 2.78 -31.06
N ASP A 49 -1.44 2.14 -30.12
CA ASP A 49 -0.09 1.62 -30.36
C ASP A 49 -0.08 0.46 -31.36
N VAL A 50 -1.12 -0.39 -31.35
CA VAL A 50 -1.24 -1.57 -32.23
C VAL A 50 -2.70 -1.89 -32.52
N ARG A 51 -3.00 -2.34 -33.74
CA ARG A 51 -4.22 -3.10 -34.05
C ARG A 51 -3.88 -4.56 -34.33
N LEU A 52 -4.53 -5.46 -33.63
CA LEU A 52 -4.37 -6.89 -33.85
C LEU A 52 -5.71 -7.58 -34.05
N ARG A 53 -5.70 -8.65 -34.86
CA ARG A 53 -6.87 -9.52 -35.09
C ARG A 53 -6.62 -10.89 -34.49
N ALA A 54 -7.56 -11.36 -33.68
CA ALA A 54 -7.53 -12.70 -33.11
C ALA A 54 -8.95 -13.23 -32.89
N GLY A 55 -9.18 -14.51 -33.20
CA GLY A 55 -10.51 -15.12 -33.10
C GLY A 55 -11.57 -14.39 -33.90
N GLY A 56 -11.21 -13.84 -35.08
CA GLY A 56 -12.09 -13.07 -35.92
C GLY A 56 -12.40 -11.64 -35.48
N THR A 57 -11.93 -11.22 -34.28
CA THR A 57 -12.19 -9.89 -33.69
C THR A 57 -10.97 -8.99 -33.80
N TRP A 58 -11.21 -7.71 -34.14
CA TRP A 58 -10.18 -6.69 -34.11
C TRP A 58 -10.06 -6.07 -32.70
N PHE A 59 -8.83 -5.87 -32.24
CA PHE A 59 -8.49 -5.18 -31.00
C PHE A 59 -7.64 -3.94 -31.30
N ALA A 60 -7.98 -2.83 -30.66
CA ALA A 60 -7.17 -1.62 -30.63
C ALA A 60 -6.40 -1.60 -29.30
N ALA A 61 -5.11 -1.93 -29.35
CA ALA A 61 -4.30 -2.14 -28.16
C ALA A 61 -3.40 -0.94 -27.85
N GLU A 62 -3.33 -0.59 -26.57
CA GLU A 62 -2.42 0.42 -26.02
C GLU A 62 -1.58 -0.22 -24.92
N PHE A 63 -0.26 -0.10 -25.00
CA PHE A 63 0.68 -0.58 -23.97
C PHE A 63 1.05 0.54 -23.03
N ARG A 64 1.09 0.24 -21.72
CA ARG A 64 1.60 1.15 -20.70
C ARG A 64 2.63 0.45 -19.82
N ALA A 65 3.85 0.96 -19.86
CA ALA A 65 4.99 0.44 -19.08
C ALA A 65 4.84 0.61 -17.58
N ALA A 66 4.01 1.56 -17.13
CA ALA A 66 3.67 1.79 -15.73
C ALA A 66 2.16 1.70 -15.54
N ALA A 67 1.73 1.03 -14.48
CA ALA A 67 0.33 0.70 -14.21
C ALA A 67 -0.18 1.33 -12.90
N ASN A 68 0.13 2.63 -12.66
CA ASN A 68 -0.54 3.35 -11.58
C ASN A 68 -1.96 3.75 -12.00
N THR A 69 -2.84 4.00 -11.04
CA THR A 69 -4.27 4.24 -11.28
C THR A 69 -4.53 5.45 -12.20
N GLU A 70 -3.71 6.50 -12.10
CA GLU A 70 -3.82 7.71 -12.92
C GLU A 70 -3.47 7.43 -14.38
N GLN A 71 -2.37 6.72 -14.61
CA GLN A 71 -1.91 6.36 -15.95
C GLN A 71 -2.86 5.36 -16.62
N ILE A 72 -3.39 4.40 -15.86
CA ILE A 72 -4.45 3.50 -16.34
C ILE A 72 -5.70 4.31 -16.72
N GLY A 73 -6.15 5.23 -15.86
CA GLY A 73 -7.31 6.08 -16.14
C GLY A 73 -7.14 6.92 -17.39
N SER A 74 -5.95 7.45 -17.63
CA SER A 74 -5.61 8.21 -18.83
C SER A 74 -5.62 7.35 -20.10
N ALA A 75 -5.06 6.13 -20.03
CA ALA A 75 -5.05 5.18 -21.14
C ALA A 75 -6.45 4.67 -21.46
N VAL A 76 -7.25 4.35 -20.45
CA VAL A 76 -8.65 3.92 -20.60
C VAL A 76 -9.48 4.98 -21.32
N ARG A 77 -9.36 6.26 -20.93
CA ARG A 77 -10.06 7.35 -21.63
C ARG A 77 -9.66 7.44 -23.09
N ARG A 78 -8.35 7.41 -23.40
CA ARG A 78 -7.88 7.44 -24.80
C ARG A 78 -8.36 6.26 -25.61
N LEU A 79 -8.34 5.05 -25.03
CA LEU A 79 -8.84 3.86 -25.71
C LEU A 79 -10.34 3.93 -26.00
N VAL A 80 -11.15 4.45 -25.07
CA VAL A 80 -12.58 4.68 -25.27
C VAL A 80 -12.82 5.71 -26.38
N ASP A 81 -12.08 6.82 -26.34
CA ASP A 81 -12.21 7.89 -27.36
C ASP A 81 -11.73 7.44 -28.75
N ALA A 82 -10.69 6.60 -28.80
CA ALA A 82 -10.09 6.10 -30.03
C ALA A 82 -10.79 4.86 -30.61
N SER A 83 -11.58 4.13 -29.81
CA SER A 83 -12.30 2.94 -30.25
C SER A 83 -13.42 3.33 -31.23
N GLN A 84 -13.12 3.27 -32.52
CA GLN A 84 -14.11 3.24 -33.55
C GLN A 84 -14.86 1.90 -33.48
N HIS A 85 -16.10 1.85 -33.92
CA HIS A 85 -17.05 0.74 -33.76
C HIS A 85 -16.62 -0.63 -34.30
N ASP A 86 -15.40 -0.75 -34.85
CA ASP A 86 -14.87 -1.95 -35.50
C ASP A 86 -13.75 -2.66 -34.77
N ALA A 87 -13.32 -2.16 -33.58
CA ALA A 87 -12.25 -2.77 -32.77
C ALA A 87 -12.53 -2.66 -31.28
N VAL A 88 -12.22 -3.73 -30.55
CA VAL A 88 -12.37 -3.80 -29.09
C VAL A 88 -11.18 -3.09 -28.42
N PRO A 89 -11.40 -2.14 -27.50
CA PRO A 89 -10.32 -1.48 -26.79
C PRO A 89 -9.62 -2.47 -25.85
N LEU A 90 -8.28 -2.54 -25.94
CA LEU A 90 -7.44 -3.44 -25.16
C LEU A 90 -6.30 -2.70 -24.50
N LEU A 91 -6.32 -2.63 -23.19
CA LEU A 91 -5.19 -2.11 -22.40
C LEU A 91 -4.22 -3.22 -22.05
N VAL A 92 -2.93 -3.00 -22.34
CA VAL A 92 -1.84 -3.94 -22.01
C VAL A 92 -0.88 -3.30 -21.04
N VAL A 93 -0.59 -4.01 -19.96
CA VAL A 93 0.32 -3.54 -18.88
C VAL A 93 1.24 -4.68 -18.43
N PRO A 94 2.35 -4.39 -17.74
CA PRO A 94 3.18 -5.46 -17.16
C PRO A 94 2.44 -6.31 -16.13
N TYR A 95 1.63 -5.66 -15.28
CA TYR A 95 0.73 -6.31 -14.31
C TYR A 95 -0.46 -5.40 -13.97
N MET A 96 -1.66 -5.98 -13.93
CA MET A 96 -2.90 -5.27 -13.66
C MET A 96 -3.37 -5.48 -12.20
N GLY A 97 -3.29 -4.41 -11.40
CA GLY A 97 -3.81 -4.40 -10.03
C GLY A 97 -5.33 -4.25 -9.94
N ASP A 98 -5.91 -4.49 -8.76
CA ASP A 98 -7.38 -4.51 -8.56
C ASP A 98 -8.07 -3.20 -8.93
N ALA A 99 -7.48 -2.04 -8.59
CA ALA A 99 -8.03 -0.74 -8.97
C ALA A 99 -8.08 -0.54 -10.49
N GLY A 100 -7.04 -0.99 -11.21
CA GLY A 100 -7.01 -0.96 -12.68
C GLY A 100 -8.06 -1.87 -13.29
N ARG A 101 -8.24 -3.08 -12.76
CA ARG A 101 -9.29 -4.04 -13.19
C ARG A 101 -10.68 -3.44 -13.05
N GLN A 102 -10.96 -2.80 -11.91
CA GLN A 102 -12.25 -2.14 -11.68
C GLN A 102 -12.50 -1.01 -12.66
N LEU A 103 -11.48 -0.20 -12.93
CA LEU A 103 -11.58 0.92 -13.87
C LEU A 103 -11.80 0.46 -15.30
N CYS A 104 -11.06 -0.55 -15.77
CA CYS A 104 -11.26 -1.14 -17.10
C CYS A 104 -12.67 -1.71 -17.25
N ARG A 105 -13.16 -2.46 -16.26
CA ARG A 105 -14.52 -3.03 -16.25
C ARG A 105 -15.59 -1.95 -16.28
N ALA A 106 -15.46 -0.90 -15.49
CA ALA A 106 -16.41 0.22 -15.44
C ALA A 106 -16.49 0.99 -16.78
N SER A 107 -15.42 0.95 -17.56
CA SER A 107 -15.30 1.67 -18.84
C SER A 107 -15.47 0.78 -20.08
N GLY A 108 -15.76 -0.52 -19.92
CA GLY A 108 -15.89 -1.45 -21.04
C GLY A 108 -14.59 -1.70 -21.81
N VAL A 109 -13.44 -1.52 -21.17
CA VAL A 109 -12.13 -1.74 -21.78
C VAL A 109 -11.60 -3.11 -21.38
N SER A 110 -11.31 -3.94 -22.38
CA SER A 110 -10.62 -5.22 -22.19
C SER A 110 -9.17 -4.98 -21.75
N TRP A 111 -8.59 -5.90 -20.99
CA TRP A 111 -7.20 -5.77 -20.58
C TRP A 111 -6.48 -7.12 -20.54
N LEU A 112 -5.16 -7.06 -20.72
CA LEU A 112 -4.23 -8.17 -20.59
C LEU A 112 -2.98 -7.68 -19.87
N ASP A 113 -2.42 -8.49 -18.95
CA ASP A 113 -1.10 -8.21 -18.40
C ASP A 113 -0.05 -9.23 -18.86
N LEU A 114 1.20 -8.77 -18.92
CA LEU A 114 2.33 -9.61 -19.35
C LEU A 114 2.71 -10.67 -18.28
N SER A 115 1.97 -10.73 -17.17
CA SER A 115 2.10 -11.79 -16.15
C SER A 115 1.19 -12.98 -16.42
N GLY A 116 0.25 -12.86 -17.38
CA GLY A 116 -0.64 -13.92 -17.81
C GLY A 116 -2.07 -13.79 -17.26
N ASN A 117 -2.44 -12.62 -16.72
CA ASN A 117 -3.84 -12.33 -16.39
C ASN A 117 -4.50 -11.57 -17.53
N ALA A 118 -5.79 -11.81 -17.74
CA ALA A 118 -6.60 -11.13 -18.76
C ALA A 118 -8.07 -11.09 -18.38
N GLU A 119 -8.76 -10.04 -18.80
CA GLU A 119 -10.21 -9.97 -18.84
C GLU A 119 -10.59 -9.31 -20.17
N ILE A 120 -11.07 -10.13 -21.13
CA ILE A 120 -11.39 -9.73 -22.49
C ILE A 120 -12.87 -9.96 -22.73
N GLU A 121 -13.56 -8.87 -23.03
CA GLU A 121 -14.97 -8.87 -23.39
C GLU A 121 -15.13 -8.39 -24.84
N ALA A 122 -15.21 -9.34 -25.76
CA ALA A 122 -15.29 -9.12 -27.20
C ALA A 122 -16.23 -10.15 -27.84
N PRO A 123 -17.56 -9.99 -27.75
CA PRO A 123 -18.50 -11.01 -28.20
C PRO A 123 -18.21 -11.51 -29.64
N PRO A 124 -18.16 -12.86 -29.86
CA PRO A 124 -18.54 -13.92 -28.90
C PRO A 124 -17.46 -14.35 -27.92
N LEU A 125 -16.32 -13.66 -27.83
CA LEU A 125 -15.20 -13.99 -26.95
C LEU A 125 -15.41 -13.42 -25.54
N HIS A 126 -15.33 -14.29 -24.53
CA HIS A 126 -15.29 -13.94 -23.11
C HIS A 126 -14.14 -14.69 -22.45
N ILE A 127 -13.06 -13.99 -22.15
CA ILE A 127 -11.86 -14.58 -21.55
C ILE A 127 -11.61 -13.91 -20.21
N ARG A 128 -11.51 -14.70 -19.15
CA ARG A 128 -11.17 -14.23 -17.82
C ARG A 128 -10.16 -15.16 -17.14
N ILE A 129 -8.93 -14.70 -17.03
CA ILE A 129 -7.82 -15.41 -16.44
C ILE A 129 -7.24 -14.52 -15.34
N LEU A 130 -7.30 -14.97 -14.10
CA LEU A 130 -6.87 -14.23 -12.93
C LEU A 130 -6.08 -15.15 -12.01
N GLY A 131 -5.18 -14.59 -11.20
CA GLY A 131 -4.44 -15.31 -10.18
C GLY A 131 -2.98 -15.53 -10.49
N GLU A 132 -2.53 -15.20 -11.70
CA GLU A 132 -1.11 -15.23 -12.02
C GLU A 132 -0.36 -14.15 -11.24
N PRO A 133 0.75 -14.53 -10.57
CA PRO A 133 1.51 -13.58 -9.76
C PRO A 133 2.24 -12.57 -10.63
N ASN A 134 2.46 -11.36 -10.10
CA ASN A 134 3.21 -10.33 -10.81
C ASN A 134 4.65 -10.77 -11.13
N ARG A 135 4.92 -11.11 -12.40
CA ARG A 135 6.24 -11.50 -12.92
C ARG A 135 7.13 -10.30 -13.24
N HIS A 136 6.53 -9.10 -13.33
CA HIS A 136 7.21 -7.84 -13.65
C HIS A 136 7.35 -6.96 -12.40
N LYS A 137 7.42 -7.57 -11.21
CA LYS A 137 7.84 -6.84 -10.01
C LYS A 137 9.18 -6.23 -10.33
N ARG A 138 9.24 -4.92 -10.47
CA ARG A 138 10.50 -4.21 -10.57
C ARG A 138 11.35 -4.64 -9.37
N SER A 139 12.43 -5.32 -9.62
CA SER A 139 13.55 -5.43 -8.71
C SER A 139 14.05 -3.99 -8.56
N GLY A 140 13.62 -3.29 -7.47
CA GLY A 140 13.84 -1.86 -7.32
C GLY A 140 12.74 -0.96 -7.88
N ARG A 141 11.41 -1.30 -7.71
CA ARG A 141 10.48 -0.21 -7.38
C ARG A 141 11.13 0.47 -6.19
N PRO A 142 11.44 1.81 -6.25
CA PRO A 142 11.91 2.48 -5.05
C PRO A 142 10.89 2.08 -4.00
N ALA A 143 11.33 1.30 -2.99
CA ALA A 143 10.44 0.85 -1.93
C ALA A 143 9.66 2.09 -1.56
N SER A 144 8.33 2.01 -1.51
CA SER A 144 7.52 3.16 -1.13
C SER A 144 8.28 3.84 0.01
N LEU A 145 8.42 5.14 0.01
CA LEU A 145 9.08 5.85 1.13
C LEU A 145 8.56 5.30 2.47
N PHE A 146 7.33 4.85 2.44
CA PHE A 146 6.56 4.32 3.56
C PHE A 146 6.43 2.78 3.58
N ALA A 147 7.21 2.04 2.77
CA ALA A 147 7.33 0.59 2.99
C ALA A 147 7.86 0.34 4.41
N SER A 148 7.50 -0.79 5.01
CA SER A 148 7.63 -1.08 6.45
C SER A 148 8.85 -0.44 7.15
N ARG A 149 10.06 -0.66 6.66
CA ARG A 149 11.28 -0.03 7.19
C ARG A 149 11.36 1.48 6.90
N GLY A 150 10.91 1.94 5.75
CA GLY A 150 10.90 3.36 5.41
C GLY A 150 9.98 4.15 6.35
N ALA A 151 8.82 3.62 6.70
CA ALA A 151 7.88 4.22 7.63
C ALA A 151 8.45 4.47 9.04
N ARG A 152 9.53 3.76 9.43
CA ARG A 152 10.23 4.05 10.71
C ARG A 152 10.75 5.47 10.76
N ALA A 153 11.29 5.98 9.65
CA ALA A 153 11.77 7.37 9.58
C ALA A 153 10.60 8.37 9.67
N ALA A 154 9.51 8.16 8.92
CA ALA A 154 8.31 8.99 9.02
C ALA A 154 7.78 9.05 10.45
N ARG A 155 7.69 7.90 11.11
CA ARG A 155 7.22 7.80 12.51
C ARG A 155 8.09 8.60 13.47
N VAL A 156 9.41 8.48 13.38
CA VAL A 156 10.34 9.24 14.22
C VAL A 156 10.22 10.73 13.98
N PHE A 157 10.19 11.16 12.71
CA PHE A 157 10.04 12.57 12.36
C PHE A 157 8.71 13.15 12.87
N LEU A 158 7.60 12.44 12.73
CA LEU A 158 6.27 12.90 13.14
C LEU A 158 6.04 12.81 14.65
N THR A 159 6.82 12.02 15.38
CA THR A 159 6.75 11.96 16.85
C THR A 159 7.38 13.19 17.50
N ASP A 160 8.42 13.76 16.87
CA ASP A 160 9.10 14.98 17.36
C ASP A 160 9.47 15.89 16.19
N VAL A 161 8.47 16.63 15.69
CA VAL A 161 8.59 17.46 14.48
C VAL A 161 9.48 18.69 14.67
N GLN A 162 9.73 19.10 15.91
CA GLN A 162 10.58 20.26 16.21
C GLN A 162 12.06 19.89 16.25
N ARG A 163 12.36 18.61 16.39
CA ARG A 163 13.73 18.15 16.56
C ARG A 163 14.50 18.15 15.25
N VAL A 164 15.73 18.65 15.35
CA VAL A 164 16.74 18.50 14.30
C VAL A 164 17.54 17.23 14.59
N TRP A 165 17.49 16.27 13.68
CA TRP A 165 18.03 14.93 13.86
C TRP A 165 19.41 14.78 13.22
N PRO A 166 20.50 14.58 13.99
CA PRO A 166 21.74 14.03 13.44
C PRO A 166 21.49 12.65 12.84
N GLN A 167 22.12 12.35 11.70
CA GLN A 167 21.92 11.04 11.04
C GLN A 167 22.20 9.85 11.95
N ALA A 168 23.20 9.94 12.82
CA ALA A 168 23.53 8.88 13.77
C ALA A 168 22.42 8.63 14.80
N GLU A 169 21.82 9.70 15.33
CA GLU A 169 20.70 9.62 16.26
C GLU A 169 19.43 9.09 15.59
N LEU A 170 19.19 9.53 14.35
CA LEU A 170 18.08 9.01 13.54
C LEU A 170 18.26 7.51 13.26
N ALA A 171 19.49 7.05 13.01
CA ALA A 171 19.79 5.63 12.84
C ALA A 171 19.46 4.84 14.12
N HIS A 172 19.82 5.37 15.29
CA HIS A 172 19.51 4.77 16.57
C HIS A 172 17.98 4.76 16.82
N ALA A 173 17.31 5.89 16.65
CA ALA A 173 15.88 6.02 16.90
C ALA A 173 15.01 5.15 15.97
N THR A 174 15.43 4.97 14.72
CA THR A 174 14.71 4.16 13.74
C THR A 174 15.12 2.68 13.76
N GLY A 175 16.26 2.33 14.36
CA GLY A 175 16.87 1.00 14.24
C GLY A 175 17.33 0.68 12.81
N LEU A 176 17.53 1.70 11.96
CA LEU A 176 17.96 1.54 10.58
C LEU A 176 19.49 1.74 10.46
N SER A 177 20.13 0.98 9.56
CA SER A 177 21.54 1.20 9.30
C SER A 177 21.80 2.56 8.63
N ALA A 178 22.97 3.15 8.88
CA ALA A 178 23.40 4.38 8.25
C ALA A 178 23.34 4.31 6.71
N GLY A 179 23.73 3.17 6.12
CA GLY A 179 23.67 2.94 4.67
C GLY A 179 22.23 2.86 4.12
N TYR A 180 21.25 2.42 4.94
CA TYR A 180 19.84 2.47 4.54
C TYR A 180 19.32 3.90 4.59
N LEU A 181 19.61 4.65 5.66
CA LEU A 181 19.23 6.05 5.80
C LEU A 181 19.85 6.93 4.71
N SER A 182 21.10 6.73 4.35
CA SER A 182 21.77 7.49 3.26
C SER A 182 21.08 7.34 1.90
N ARG A 183 20.32 6.25 1.69
CA ARG A 183 19.52 6.05 0.48
C ARG A 183 18.07 6.51 0.63
N LEU A 184 17.55 6.50 1.85
CA LEU A 184 16.17 6.86 2.15
C LEU A 184 15.97 8.37 2.28
N LEU A 185 16.83 9.05 3.07
CA LEU A 185 16.66 10.46 3.43
C LEU A 185 16.69 11.40 2.23
N PRO A 186 17.58 11.25 1.23
CA PRO A 186 17.51 12.08 0.02
C PRO A 186 16.17 12.01 -0.70
N ARG A 187 15.50 10.85 -0.64
CA ARG A 187 14.17 10.69 -1.26
C ARG A 187 13.06 11.36 -0.46
N TYR A 188 13.18 11.43 0.87
CA TYR A 188 12.29 12.22 1.72
C TYR A 188 12.48 13.72 1.46
N GLU A 189 13.72 14.16 1.23
CA GLU A 189 14.08 15.53 0.89
C GLU A 189 13.58 15.91 -0.51
N GLU A 190 13.80 15.06 -1.52
CA GLU A 190 13.27 15.23 -2.88
C GLU A 190 11.75 15.32 -2.92
N ALA A 191 11.07 14.60 -2.02
CA ALA A 191 9.62 14.67 -1.85
C ALA A 191 9.15 15.90 -1.07
N GLY A 192 10.07 16.72 -0.54
CA GLY A 192 9.77 17.95 0.19
C GLY A 192 9.30 17.74 1.63
N PHE A 193 9.44 16.55 2.19
CA PHE A 193 9.00 16.26 3.56
C PHE A 193 10.00 16.67 4.64
N ILE A 194 11.28 16.67 4.29
CA ILE A 194 12.37 17.02 5.18
C ILE A 194 13.37 17.92 4.42
N GLU A 195 14.20 18.59 5.17
CA GLU A 195 15.38 19.28 4.65
C GLU A 195 16.64 18.77 5.33
N CYS A 196 17.74 18.81 4.59
CA CYS A 196 19.07 18.44 5.05
C CYS A 196 19.91 19.72 5.24
N GLY A 197 20.43 19.88 6.44
CA GLY A 197 21.41 20.92 6.76
C GLY A 197 22.73 20.30 7.20
N HIS A 198 23.74 21.14 7.39
CA HIS A 198 25.04 20.77 7.87
C HIS A 198 25.37 21.47 9.19
N GLU A 199 25.90 20.73 10.15
CA GLU A 199 26.55 21.28 11.31
C GLU A 199 27.99 20.74 11.35
N GLY A 200 28.94 21.55 10.94
CA GLY A 200 30.29 21.09 10.69
C GLY A 200 30.36 20.01 9.60
N ARG A 201 30.80 18.81 9.96
CA ARG A 201 30.84 17.64 9.04
C ARG A 201 29.62 16.72 9.17
N SER A 202 28.68 17.02 10.04
CA SER A 202 27.53 16.16 10.33
C SER A 202 26.30 16.62 9.56
N LEU A 203 25.62 15.67 8.90
CA LEU A 203 24.34 15.89 8.30
C LEU A 203 23.24 15.92 9.37
N ARG A 204 22.33 16.87 9.23
CA ARG A 204 21.19 17.06 10.12
C ARG A 204 19.91 17.14 9.30
N TYR A 205 18.86 16.52 9.78
CA TYR A 205 17.58 16.43 9.10
C TYR A 205 16.48 16.97 9.99
N ARG A 206 15.58 17.75 9.39
CA ARG A 206 14.37 18.22 10.06
C ARG A 206 13.14 18.10 9.14
N VAL A 207 11.97 17.97 9.72
CA VAL A 207 10.70 17.97 8.97
C VAL A 207 10.40 19.40 8.51
N THR A 208 10.01 19.53 7.26
CA THR A 208 9.56 20.81 6.66
C THR A 208 8.06 20.93 6.69
N ASP A 209 7.35 19.86 6.30
CA ASP A 209 5.90 19.81 6.24
C ASP A 209 5.40 18.49 6.87
N PRO A 210 5.09 18.49 8.19
CA PRO A 210 4.63 17.31 8.88
C PRO A 210 3.22 16.86 8.42
N ASP A 211 2.35 17.79 8.01
CA ASP A 211 1.04 17.47 7.49
C ASP A 211 1.14 16.73 6.15
N ALA A 212 1.94 17.25 5.22
CA ALA A 212 2.19 16.61 3.93
C ALA A 212 2.84 15.22 4.11
N LEU A 213 3.80 15.09 5.05
CA LEU A 213 4.43 13.80 5.37
C LEU A 213 3.42 12.80 5.90
N LEU A 214 2.56 13.20 6.85
CA LEU A 214 1.52 12.34 7.41
C LEU A 214 0.49 11.93 6.36
N ASP A 215 0.03 12.87 5.53
CA ASP A 215 -0.95 12.62 4.47
C ASP A 215 -0.40 11.65 3.42
N ALA A 216 0.86 11.84 3.00
CA ALA A 216 1.52 10.95 2.05
C ALA A 216 1.71 9.53 2.64
N TRP A 217 2.08 9.43 3.92
CA TRP A 217 2.17 8.13 4.57
C TRP A 217 0.79 7.48 4.72
N HIS A 218 -0.22 8.20 5.20
CA HIS A 218 -1.59 7.71 5.31
C HIS A 218 -2.14 7.24 3.95
N ALA A 219 -1.90 7.99 2.87
CA ALA A 219 -2.32 7.60 1.52
C ALA A 219 -1.70 6.28 1.06
N ALA A 220 -0.40 6.07 1.36
CA ALA A 220 0.36 4.89 0.97
C ALA A 220 0.19 3.68 1.91
N TYR A 221 -0.38 3.89 3.09
CA TYR A 221 -0.50 2.86 4.12
C TYR A 221 -1.58 1.83 3.80
N ASP A 222 -1.24 0.56 4.01
CA ASP A 222 -2.15 -0.57 3.87
C ASP A 222 -2.06 -1.47 5.10
N PHE A 223 -3.12 -1.45 5.92
CA PHE A 223 -3.20 -2.27 7.13
C PHE A 223 -3.23 -3.77 6.84
N THR A 224 -3.60 -4.17 5.62
CA THR A 224 -3.67 -5.58 5.23
C THR A 224 -2.31 -6.23 4.99
N GLU A 225 -1.21 -5.45 4.99
CA GLU A 225 0.16 -6.00 4.94
C GLU A 225 0.57 -6.70 6.25
N HIS A 226 -0.18 -6.49 7.34
CA HIS A 226 0.06 -7.16 8.61
C HIS A 226 -0.56 -8.57 8.64
N THR A 227 0.01 -9.45 9.45
CA THR A 227 -0.60 -10.77 9.70
C THR A 227 -1.69 -10.63 10.76
N MET A 228 -2.94 -10.94 10.41
CA MET A 228 -4.09 -10.71 11.28
C MET A 228 -4.85 -12.00 11.59
N LEU A 229 -5.18 -12.18 12.85
CA LEU A 229 -6.15 -13.15 13.33
C LEU A 229 -7.39 -12.40 13.83
N ARG A 230 -8.51 -12.59 13.15
CA ARG A 230 -9.79 -11.93 13.48
C ARG A 230 -10.73 -12.91 14.12
N GLY A 231 -11.41 -12.48 15.17
CA GLY A 231 -12.36 -13.31 15.87
C GLY A 231 -13.28 -12.53 16.79
N HIS A 232 -14.06 -13.27 17.55
CA HIS A 232 -15.01 -12.73 18.52
C HIS A 232 -14.66 -13.21 19.92
N VAL A 233 -14.64 -12.29 20.87
CA VAL A 233 -14.60 -12.53 22.32
C VAL A 233 -15.84 -11.87 22.92
N ALA A 234 -16.55 -12.61 23.77
CA ALA A 234 -17.76 -12.08 24.41
C ALA A 234 -17.40 -10.97 25.42
N ALA A 235 -17.93 -9.77 25.20
CA ALA A 235 -17.76 -8.65 26.09
C ALA A 235 -18.94 -7.65 25.95
N ARG A 236 -19.18 -6.83 26.94
CA ARG A 236 -20.27 -5.84 26.94
C ARG A 236 -19.98 -4.64 26.06
N GLY A 237 -18.70 -4.38 25.78
CA GLY A 237 -18.26 -3.27 24.93
C GLY A 237 -16.76 -3.21 24.76
N GLY A 238 -16.30 -2.33 23.86
CA GLY A 238 -14.88 -2.21 23.52
C GLY A 238 -13.95 -1.90 24.68
N PRO A 239 -14.27 -0.95 25.59
CA PRO A 239 -13.41 -0.63 26.73
C PRO A 239 -13.25 -1.78 27.75
N GLU A 240 -14.28 -2.61 27.92
CA GLU A 240 -14.21 -3.80 28.79
C GLU A 240 -13.34 -4.85 28.12
N LEU A 241 -13.63 -5.16 26.87
CA LEU A 241 -12.87 -6.11 26.05
C LEU A 241 -11.38 -5.75 26.01
N LEU A 242 -11.05 -4.48 25.79
CA LEU A 242 -9.68 -3.99 25.74
C LEU A 242 -8.93 -4.26 27.06
N ARG A 243 -9.58 -3.96 28.21
CA ARG A 243 -8.98 -4.19 29.52
C ARG A 243 -8.75 -5.68 29.82
N GLU A 244 -9.74 -6.52 29.47
CA GLU A 244 -9.65 -7.97 29.67
C GLU A 244 -8.54 -8.57 28.82
N LEU A 245 -8.51 -8.28 27.50
CA LEU A 245 -7.47 -8.76 26.61
C LEU A 245 -6.08 -8.31 27.04
N SER A 246 -5.91 -7.02 27.37
CA SER A 246 -4.62 -6.48 27.82
C SER A 246 -4.17 -7.10 29.14
N SER A 247 -5.09 -7.31 30.09
CA SER A 247 -4.78 -7.96 31.36
C SER A 247 -4.29 -9.39 31.17
N GLU A 248 -4.99 -10.19 30.35
CA GLU A 248 -4.60 -11.58 30.09
C GLU A 248 -3.27 -11.68 29.32
N MET A 249 -3.04 -10.79 28.35
CA MET A 249 -1.74 -10.73 27.65
C MET A 249 -0.60 -10.37 28.61
N THR A 250 -0.83 -9.40 29.51
CA THR A 250 0.16 -9.00 30.53
C THR A 250 0.48 -10.14 31.50
N LYS A 251 -0.52 -10.85 32.03
CA LYS A 251 -0.33 -12.01 32.93
C LYS A 251 0.55 -13.09 32.30
N ARG A 252 0.51 -13.24 30.99
CA ARG A 252 1.26 -14.24 30.23
C ARG A 252 2.54 -13.72 29.62
N VAL A 253 2.91 -12.47 29.96
CA VAL A 253 4.12 -11.81 29.46
C VAL A 253 4.13 -11.71 27.92
N VAL A 254 2.94 -11.59 27.30
CA VAL A 254 2.80 -11.34 25.86
C VAL A 254 2.94 -9.85 25.62
N GLU A 255 3.98 -9.46 24.90
CA GLU A 255 4.18 -8.07 24.50
C GLU A 255 3.09 -7.64 23.53
N HIS A 256 2.36 -6.57 23.89
CA HIS A 256 1.24 -6.07 23.10
C HIS A 256 1.10 -4.55 23.22
N ALA A 257 0.39 -3.95 22.25
CA ALA A 257 0.00 -2.56 22.29
C ALA A 257 -1.34 -2.35 21.55
N ALA A 258 -2.20 -1.53 22.12
CA ALA A 258 -3.46 -1.15 21.49
C ALA A 258 -3.24 -0.22 20.29
N THR A 259 -4.04 -0.41 19.24
CA THR A 259 -4.10 0.43 18.05
C THR A 259 -5.53 0.52 17.51
N GLY A 260 -5.72 1.13 16.34
CA GLY A 260 -7.04 1.30 15.73
C GLY A 260 -8.00 2.06 16.64
N LEU A 261 -9.28 1.67 16.66
CA LEU A 261 -10.30 2.33 17.49
C LEU A 261 -10.00 2.26 18.99
N ALA A 262 -9.47 1.13 19.46
CA ALA A 262 -9.06 0.98 20.86
C ALA A 262 -7.90 1.91 21.21
N GLY A 263 -6.92 2.04 20.31
CA GLY A 263 -5.82 2.99 20.46
C GLY A 263 -6.28 4.44 20.43
N ALA A 264 -7.15 4.79 19.49
CA ALA A 264 -7.71 6.13 19.41
C ALA A 264 -8.47 6.51 20.69
N TRP A 265 -9.27 5.60 21.22
CA TRP A 265 -10.00 5.81 22.47
C TRP A 265 -9.08 5.99 23.70
N LEU A 266 -7.94 5.31 23.73
CA LEU A 266 -6.95 5.49 24.79
C LEU A 266 -6.26 6.86 24.75
N TRP A 267 -6.05 7.40 23.55
CA TRP A 267 -5.51 8.75 23.37
C TRP A 267 -6.57 9.82 23.61
N GLU A 268 -7.79 9.62 23.08
CA GLU A 268 -8.90 10.54 23.20
C GLU A 268 -10.24 9.76 23.19
N PRO A 269 -10.95 9.67 24.31
CA PRO A 269 -12.26 9.01 24.37
C PRO A 269 -13.34 9.76 23.58
N PHE A 270 -13.33 9.65 22.26
CA PHE A 270 -14.24 10.36 21.37
C PHE A 270 -15.57 9.62 21.18
N ALA A 271 -15.55 8.32 20.94
CA ALA A 271 -16.72 7.53 20.59
C ALA A 271 -16.70 6.14 21.22
N ALA A 272 -17.88 5.56 21.42
CA ALA A 272 -17.99 4.14 21.75
C ALA A 272 -17.49 3.31 20.56
N PHE A 273 -16.80 2.23 20.86
CA PHE A 273 -16.29 1.28 19.89
C PHE A 273 -16.56 -0.16 20.36
N ARG A 274 -16.49 -1.11 19.42
CA ARG A 274 -16.64 -2.55 19.71
C ARG A 274 -15.42 -3.34 19.29
N THR A 275 -14.76 -2.90 18.23
CA THR A 275 -13.60 -3.61 17.69
C THR A 275 -12.32 -3.20 18.42
N VAL A 276 -11.69 -4.17 19.07
CA VAL A 276 -10.39 -4.02 19.72
C VAL A 276 -9.31 -4.57 18.81
N THR A 277 -8.31 -3.76 18.50
CA THR A 277 -7.14 -4.15 17.72
C THR A 277 -5.90 -4.07 18.62
N LEU A 278 -5.18 -5.19 18.74
CA LEU A 278 -3.91 -5.29 19.48
C LEU A 278 -2.79 -5.72 18.54
N TYR A 279 -1.70 -4.97 18.50
CA TYR A 279 -0.43 -5.45 18.00
C TYR A 279 0.21 -6.40 18.99
N LEU A 280 0.78 -7.48 18.47
CA LEU A 280 1.50 -8.51 19.21
C LEU A 280 2.81 -8.81 18.51
N THR A 281 3.82 -9.24 19.24
CA THR A 281 5.09 -9.71 18.63
C THR A 281 4.96 -11.09 17.96
N ALA A 282 3.96 -11.90 18.39
CA ALA A 282 3.60 -13.18 17.77
C ALA A 282 2.12 -13.48 18.02
N LEU A 283 1.49 -14.25 17.13
CA LEU A 283 0.11 -14.71 17.35
C LEU A 283 0.05 -15.65 18.57
N PRO A 284 -1.00 -15.53 19.41
CA PRO A 284 -1.20 -16.41 20.55
C PRO A 284 -1.42 -17.87 20.14
N GLY A 285 -0.92 -18.79 20.95
CA GLY A 285 -1.21 -20.21 20.79
C GLY A 285 -2.69 -20.54 21.07
N ARG A 286 -3.10 -21.73 20.65
CA ARG A 286 -4.51 -22.22 20.79
C ARG A 286 -5.00 -22.22 22.24
N GLU A 287 -4.12 -22.50 23.19
CA GLU A 287 -4.45 -22.55 24.62
C GLU A 287 -4.90 -21.17 25.10
N LEU A 288 -4.10 -20.12 24.83
CA LEU A 288 -4.44 -18.76 25.20
C LEU A 288 -5.70 -18.26 24.49
N LEU A 289 -5.88 -18.59 23.21
CA LEU A 289 -7.10 -18.24 22.46
C LEU A 289 -8.35 -18.89 23.07
N ALA A 290 -8.25 -20.16 23.49
CA ALA A 290 -9.35 -20.86 24.16
C ALA A 290 -9.70 -20.24 25.51
N GLU A 291 -8.71 -19.88 26.30
CA GLU A 291 -8.91 -19.22 27.62
C GLU A 291 -9.53 -17.83 27.49
N LEU A 292 -9.18 -17.08 26.41
CA LEU A 292 -9.82 -15.81 26.08
C LEU A 292 -11.26 -15.98 25.55
N GLY A 293 -11.72 -17.21 25.33
CA GLY A 293 -12.98 -17.45 24.65
C GLY A 293 -13.00 -16.90 23.22
N PHE A 294 -11.83 -16.90 22.57
CA PHE A 294 -11.70 -16.37 21.21
C PHE A 294 -12.23 -17.37 20.18
N HIS A 295 -13.23 -16.94 19.42
CA HIS A 295 -13.80 -17.67 18.31
C HIS A 295 -13.37 -17.03 17.00
N GLU A 296 -12.50 -17.72 16.24
CA GLU A 296 -12.01 -17.24 14.96
C GLU A 296 -13.15 -17.10 13.95
N GLY A 297 -13.19 -15.96 13.23
CA GLY A 297 -14.18 -15.70 12.20
C GLY A 297 -14.14 -14.24 11.74
N ALA A 298 -14.32 -14.01 10.43
CA ALA A 298 -14.28 -12.67 9.87
C ALA A 298 -15.58 -11.88 10.08
N ARG A 299 -16.74 -12.59 10.11
CA ARG A 299 -18.05 -11.93 10.29
C ARG A 299 -18.31 -11.66 11.76
N GLY A 300 -18.62 -10.39 12.08
CA GLY A 300 -18.95 -9.99 13.46
C GLY A 300 -17.75 -10.01 14.41
N SER A 301 -16.53 -10.06 13.88
CA SER A 301 -15.31 -10.00 14.69
C SER A 301 -15.24 -8.66 15.44
N ASN A 302 -14.96 -8.76 16.75
CA ASN A 302 -14.71 -7.60 17.60
C ASN A 302 -13.29 -7.58 18.15
N THR A 303 -12.47 -8.57 17.82
CA THR A 303 -11.09 -8.73 18.30
C THR A 303 -10.18 -9.01 17.13
N TRP A 304 -9.20 -8.13 16.91
CA TRP A 304 -8.17 -8.28 15.89
C TRP A 304 -6.81 -8.36 16.57
N LEU A 305 -6.19 -9.54 16.49
CA LEU A 305 -4.84 -9.80 16.98
C LEU A 305 -3.89 -9.72 15.80
N VAL A 306 -2.95 -8.80 15.83
CA VAL A 306 -2.17 -8.40 14.67
C VAL A 306 -0.68 -8.52 14.94
N VAL A 307 0.03 -9.30 14.13
CA VAL A 307 1.49 -9.28 14.10
C VAL A 307 1.92 -8.29 13.02
N PRO A 308 2.60 -7.20 13.39
CA PRO A 308 2.96 -6.17 12.44
C PRO A 308 4.02 -6.68 11.44
N ALA A 309 3.96 -6.20 10.22
CA ALA A 309 4.99 -6.47 9.21
C ALA A 309 6.36 -5.85 9.57
N ASP A 310 6.36 -4.91 10.51
CA ASP A 310 7.57 -4.25 11.02
C ASP A 310 7.38 -3.82 12.48
N ASP A 311 8.29 -4.22 13.37
CA ASP A 311 8.24 -3.93 14.80
C ASP A 311 8.34 -2.43 15.13
N GLY A 312 8.72 -1.60 14.16
CA GLY A 312 8.74 -0.16 14.32
C GLY A 312 7.38 0.46 14.72
N VAL A 313 6.27 -0.26 14.59
CA VAL A 313 4.94 0.20 15.07
C VAL A 313 4.93 0.45 16.59
N PHE A 314 5.77 -0.25 17.35
CA PHE A 314 5.87 -0.06 18.80
C PHE A 314 6.70 1.17 19.22
N ALA A 315 7.41 1.81 18.27
CA ALA A 315 8.20 3.00 18.58
C ALA A 315 7.27 4.18 18.97
N GLY A 316 7.64 4.86 20.08
CA GLY A 316 6.82 5.95 20.61
C GLY A 316 5.52 5.50 21.29
N SER A 317 5.38 4.19 21.60
CA SER A 317 4.26 3.71 22.44
C SER A 317 4.30 4.34 23.82
N ALA A 318 3.12 4.62 24.38
CA ALA A 318 2.94 5.15 25.71
C ALA A 318 1.92 4.33 26.50
N GLU A 319 2.02 4.37 27.81
CA GLU A 319 0.99 3.80 28.68
C GLU A 319 -0.16 4.80 28.84
N ARG A 320 -1.38 4.33 28.59
CA ARG A 320 -2.62 5.08 28.71
C ARG A 320 -3.65 4.26 29.48
N GLY A 321 -4.07 4.76 30.63
CA GLY A 321 -5.02 4.05 31.48
C GLY A 321 -4.54 2.64 31.90
N GLY A 322 -3.22 2.44 32.06
CA GLY A 322 -2.62 1.15 32.40
C GLY A 322 -2.48 0.19 31.22
N ILE A 323 -2.69 0.65 29.99
CA ILE A 323 -2.58 -0.15 28.78
C ILE A 323 -1.57 0.51 27.83
N ARG A 324 -0.63 -0.29 27.30
CA ARG A 324 0.30 0.20 26.28
C ARG A 324 -0.45 0.47 24.98
N CYS A 325 -0.26 1.67 24.45
CA CYS A 325 -0.85 2.12 23.19
C CYS A 325 0.27 2.59 22.26
N VAL A 326 0.17 2.29 20.97
CA VAL A 326 1.10 2.82 19.97
C VAL A 326 0.96 4.34 19.84
N SER A 327 1.94 5.01 19.21
CA SER A 327 1.93 6.47 19.07
C SER A 327 0.67 6.97 18.34
N PRO A 328 0.25 8.22 18.58
CA PRO A 328 -0.93 8.79 17.88
C PRO A 328 -0.79 8.74 16.36
N VAL A 329 0.44 8.93 15.86
CA VAL A 329 0.75 8.86 14.43
C VAL A 329 0.45 7.45 13.87
N GLN A 330 0.87 6.40 14.61
CA GLN A 330 0.60 5.03 14.21
C GLN A 330 -0.90 4.70 14.29
N VAL A 331 -1.56 5.10 15.38
CA VAL A 331 -3.02 4.92 15.51
C VAL A 331 -3.75 5.55 14.34
N TYR A 332 -3.37 6.77 13.96
CA TYR A 332 -3.99 7.50 12.86
C TYR A 332 -3.93 6.74 11.52
N VAL A 333 -2.74 6.25 11.16
CA VAL A 333 -2.61 5.50 9.90
C VAL A 333 -3.31 4.13 9.96
N ASP A 334 -3.35 3.49 11.12
CA ASP A 334 -4.01 2.21 11.33
C ASP A 334 -5.55 2.29 11.25
N LEU A 335 -6.14 3.45 11.51
CA LEU A 335 -7.57 3.69 11.38
C LEU A 335 -8.06 3.71 9.93
N LYS A 336 -7.15 3.86 8.96
CA LYS A 336 -7.50 3.91 7.54
C LYS A 336 -8.25 2.64 7.11
N GLY A 337 -9.47 2.84 6.62
CA GLY A 337 -10.30 1.73 6.12
C GLY A 337 -10.81 0.77 7.20
N GLN A 338 -10.64 1.09 8.50
CA GLN A 338 -11.25 0.31 9.57
C GLN A 338 -12.75 0.57 9.67
N PRO A 339 -13.52 -0.40 10.20
CA PRO A 339 -14.97 -0.27 10.35
C PRO A 339 -15.37 0.73 11.45
N GLU A 340 -16.66 0.82 11.66
CA GLU A 340 -17.31 1.68 12.67
C GLU A 340 -17.04 3.18 12.38
N ARG A 341 -16.71 3.96 13.42
CA ARG A 341 -16.46 5.40 13.32
C ARG A 341 -14.96 5.72 13.24
N ALA A 342 -14.21 4.89 12.49
CA ALA A 342 -12.75 5.01 12.44
C ALA A 342 -12.27 6.32 11.77
N GLU A 343 -12.97 6.79 10.73
CA GLU A 343 -12.64 8.07 10.08
C GLU A 343 -12.84 9.26 11.02
N GLU A 344 -13.95 9.27 11.77
CA GLU A 344 -14.24 10.33 12.73
C GLU A 344 -13.25 10.31 13.89
N ALA A 345 -12.91 9.12 14.41
CA ALA A 345 -11.89 8.95 15.45
C ALA A 345 -10.52 9.41 14.97
N GLY A 346 -10.16 9.12 13.72
CA GLY A 346 -8.94 9.58 13.09
C GLY A 346 -8.88 11.10 12.95
N ALA A 347 -9.97 11.72 12.50
CA ALA A 347 -10.07 13.18 12.38
C ALA A 347 -9.90 13.87 13.74
N GLU A 348 -10.52 13.34 14.79
CA GLU A 348 -10.43 13.90 16.14
C GLU A 348 -9.02 13.70 16.73
N LEU A 349 -8.43 12.52 16.54
CA LEU A 349 -7.06 12.24 16.95
C LEU A 349 -6.07 13.20 16.25
N ARG A 350 -6.25 13.43 14.95
CA ARG A 350 -5.42 14.37 14.19
C ARG A 350 -5.56 15.78 14.74
N ARG A 351 -6.78 16.23 14.98
CA ARG A 351 -7.06 17.58 15.49
C ARG A 351 -6.39 17.85 16.84
N LEU A 352 -6.37 16.86 17.74
CA LEU A 352 -5.90 17.04 19.11
C LEU A 352 -4.42 16.68 19.31
N HIS A 353 -3.93 15.67 18.64
CA HIS A 353 -2.62 15.08 18.90
C HIS A 353 -1.63 15.19 17.73
N LEU A 354 -2.10 15.50 16.52
CA LEU A 354 -1.28 15.58 15.30
C LEU A 354 -1.44 16.95 14.61
N ASN A 355 -1.74 17.97 15.39
CA ASN A 355 -1.83 19.36 14.93
C ASN A 355 -0.52 20.07 15.30
N TRP A 356 0.38 20.15 14.35
CA TRP A 356 1.67 20.79 14.54
C TRP A 356 1.60 22.27 14.17
N PRO A 357 2.23 23.18 14.95
CA PRO A 357 2.27 24.61 14.60
C PRO A 357 3.03 24.77 13.29
N ARG A 358 2.42 25.47 12.32
CA ARG A 358 3.11 25.87 11.10
C ARG A 358 4.27 26.78 11.47
N ARG A 359 5.47 26.48 10.97
CA ARG A 359 6.59 27.42 11.09
C ARG A 359 6.32 28.62 10.19
N GLU A 360 6.41 29.81 10.75
CA GLU A 360 6.58 31.01 9.96
C GLU A 360 7.94 30.92 9.25
N PRO A 361 8.04 31.30 7.97
CA PRO A 361 9.33 31.37 7.30
C PRO A 361 10.22 32.35 8.11
N GLU A 362 11.40 31.86 8.53
CA GLU A 362 12.40 32.73 9.13
C GLU A 362 12.63 33.87 8.16
N SER A 363 12.26 35.10 8.54
CA SER A 363 12.62 36.31 7.79
C SER A 363 14.14 36.35 7.71
N GLU A 364 14.67 36.20 6.49
CA GLU A 364 16.10 36.34 6.23
C GLU A 364 16.57 37.67 6.82
N PRO A 365 17.73 37.70 7.52
CA PRO A 365 18.33 38.92 8.08
C PRO A 365 18.86 39.87 7.02
#